data_d06e43949ee532ec281af8a0a101ebde
#
_entry.id   d06e43949ee532ec281af8a0a101ebde
#
_cell.length_a   1.000
_cell.length_b   1.000
_cell.length_c   1.000
_cell.angle_alpha   90.00
_cell.angle_beta   90.00
_cell.angle_gamma   90.00
#
_symmetry.space_group_name_H-M   'P 1'
#
loop_
_entity.id
_entity.type
_entity.pdbx_description
1 polymer ?
#
loop_
_entity_poly.entity_id
_entity_poly.type
_entity_poly.pdbx_seq_one_letter_code
_entity_poly.pdbx_strand_id
1 'polypeptide(L)'
;MIELGLSRITTLLRHTPQSWKAIHVAGTNGKGTICAYLSAMLRASRVRSGRFTSPHLIDRWDCITIDDVPISSALFKEAEALVLKRNRDEKIQASEFELLTATAFEVFAREKIEMGVIEVGLGGRLDATNAMSSKAVTVISKIGLDHQSFLGSTLEQIAREKAGIMRPGVPCVVDSSNLPSVQKVIQDHAREIGNDVVLSSTDSAFLDELNPEDFEPSQWQNLACAHTAFHLAYTKPESPLHRLLPSIQNMSWPGRLQTLSIRSLTGRDGPVLLDGAHNAQAAEALRLYVDNRLRKADEKVTWVIAASRGKELQGILKPLLKPQDCVAAVEFGPVDGMPWVQSMPTAEITQAANKRGIDAARCYDAGGGNLASALQWADAAAGQGPVVVAGSLYLVSDLLRLLREADHVKSQFS
;
A
#
# COMPACT_ATOMS: atom_id res chain seq x y z
N MET A 1 -12.38 -18.12 5.91
CA MET A 1 -13.30 -16.95 5.95
C MET A 1 -12.63 -15.88 6.79
N ILE A 2 -12.63 -14.60 6.36
CA ILE A 2 -12.08 -13.51 7.18
C ILE A 2 -13.10 -13.21 8.27
N GLU A 3 -12.72 -13.42 9.53
CA GLU A 3 -13.50 -13.02 10.70
C GLU A 3 -12.88 -11.77 11.32
N LEU A 4 -13.59 -10.66 11.27
CA LEU A 4 -13.19 -9.41 11.90
C LEU A 4 -13.58 -9.39 13.38
N GLY A 5 -12.73 -8.84 14.24
CA GLY A 5 -12.99 -8.70 15.68
C GLY A 5 -11.72 -8.43 16.46
N LEU A 6 -11.85 -7.90 17.68
CA LEU A 6 -10.70 -7.49 18.48
C LEU A 6 -10.36 -8.47 19.61
N SER A 7 -11.22 -9.44 19.94
CA SER A 7 -11.02 -10.29 21.12
C SER A 7 -9.76 -11.16 21.04
N ARG A 8 -9.53 -11.82 19.88
CA ARG A 8 -8.37 -12.71 19.67
C ARG A 8 -7.06 -11.93 19.72
N ILE A 9 -6.97 -10.85 18.93
CA ILE A 9 -5.76 -10.01 18.91
C ILE A 9 -5.49 -9.36 20.27
N THR A 10 -6.52 -8.92 21.01
CA THR A 10 -6.35 -8.37 22.36
C THR A 10 -5.76 -9.42 23.32
N THR A 11 -6.19 -10.68 23.21
CA THR A 11 -5.61 -11.78 23.99
C THR A 11 -4.15 -12.01 23.60
N LEU A 12 -3.81 -12.07 22.31
CA LEU A 12 -2.42 -12.22 21.83
C LEU A 12 -1.49 -11.12 22.35
N LEU A 13 -1.99 -9.88 22.42
CA LEU A 13 -1.20 -8.72 22.83
C LEU A 13 -1.09 -8.54 24.35
N ARG A 14 -1.79 -9.31 25.16
CA ARG A 14 -1.83 -9.16 26.63
C ARG A 14 -0.44 -9.09 27.26
N HIS A 15 0.53 -9.82 26.72
CA HIS A 15 1.88 -9.93 27.24
C HIS A 15 2.90 -9.12 26.41
N THR A 16 2.45 -8.33 25.42
CA THR A 16 3.34 -7.48 24.60
C THR A 16 3.28 -6.05 25.14
N PRO A 17 4.39 -5.54 25.72
CA PRO A 17 4.44 -4.15 26.20
C PRO A 17 4.24 -3.17 25.03
N GLN A 18 3.34 -2.20 25.21
CA GLN A 18 3.09 -1.15 24.24
C GLN A 18 3.38 0.23 24.88
N SER A 19 4.67 0.50 25.10
CA SER A 19 5.15 1.78 25.68
C SER A 19 5.24 2.90 24.64
N TRP A 20 4.99 2.60 23.37
CA TRP A 20 5.01 3.52 22.23
C TRP A 20 3.60 4.07 21.93
N LYS A 21 3.57 5.21 21.22
CA LYS A 21 2.34 5.77 20.68
C LYS A 21 2.25 5.51 19.19
N ALA A 22 1.04 5.43 18.64
CA ALA A 22 0.83 5.16 17.22
C ALA A 22 0.31 6.37 16.46
N ILE A 23 0.78 6.54 15.21
CA ILE A 23 0.06 7.20 14.14
C ILE A 23 -0.65 6.10 13.37
N HIS A 24 -1.98 6.04 13.45
CA HIS A 24 -2.79 4.95 12.91
C HIS A 24 -3.52 5.38 11.65
N VAL A 25 -3.25 4.73 10.52
CA VAL A 25 -3.68 5.18 9.20
C VAL A 25 -4.69 4.21 8.60
N ALA A 26 -5.94 4.68 8.40
CA ALA A 26 -6.99 3.99 7.65
C ALA A 26 -7.31 4.75 6.35
N GLY A 27 -8.03 4.10 5.46
CA GLY A 27 -8.43 4.66 4.17
C GLY A 27 -8.56 3.57 3.12
N THR A 28 -8.95 3.92 1.91
CA THR A 28 -8.96 2.99 0.78
C THR A 28 -7.64 3.05 0.05
N ASN A 29 -7.29 4.20 -0.48
CA ASN A 29 -6.04 4.44 -1.20
C ASN A 29 -5.12 5.41 -0.42
N GLY A 30 -3.80 5.31 -0.63
CA GLY A 30 -2.81 6.21 -0.05
C GLY A 30 -2.28 5.82 1.33
N LYS A 31 -2.87 4.85 2.04
CA LYS A 31 -2.45 4.45 3.39
C LYS A 31 -0.94 4.17 3.50
N GLY A 32 -0.44 3.21 2.71
CA GLY A 32 0.98 2.83 2.74
C GLY A 32 1.91 3.99 2.36
N THR A 33 1.51 4.84 1.41
CA THR A 33 2.28 6.03 1.02
C THR A 33 2.34 7.06 2.16
N ILE A 34 1.23 7.30 2.85
CA ILE A 34 1.19 8.15 4.05
C ILE A 34 2.11 7.57 5.14
N CYS A 35 2.04 6.24 5.37
CA CYS A 35 2.92 5.57 6.33
C CYS A 35 4.40 5.71 5.96
N ALA A 36 4.74 5.63 4.67
CA ALA A 36 6.11 5.81 4.20
C ALA A 36 6.61 7.25 4.44
N TYR A 37 5.81 8.27 4.08
CA TYR A 37 6.14 9.67 4.37
C TYR A 37 6.33 9.92 5.87
N LEU A 38 5.42 9.43 6.71
CA LEU A 38 5.53 9.54 8.16
C LEU A 38 6.80 8.89 8.71
N SER A 39 7.13 7.69 8.22
CA SER A 39 8.35 6.97 8.64
C SER A 39 9.61 7.75 8.25
N ALA A 40 9.66 8.30 7.03
CA ALA A 40 10.75 9.13 6.56
C ALA A 40 10.93 10.41 7.40
N MET A 41 9.82 11.10 7.73
CA MET A 41 9.83 12.29 8.59
C MET A 41 10.30 11.98 10.02
N LEU A 42 9.81 10.89 10.62
CA LEU A 42 10.24 10.45 11.96
C LEU A 42 11.73 10.10 11.99
N ARG A 43 12.22 9.38 10.98
CA ARG A 43 13.65 9.06 10.83
C ARG A 43 14.49 10.33 10.69
N ALA A 44 14.08 11.28 9.84
CA ALA A 44 14.77 12.56 9.69
C ALA A 44 14.80 13.36 11.00
N SER A 45 13.77 13.20 11.84
CA SER A 45 13.64 13.81 13.15
C SER A 45 14.35 13.03 14.27
N ARG A 46 15.04 11.93 13.94
CA ARG A 46 15.74 11.05 14.88
C ARG A 46 14.83 10.47 15.98
N VAL A 47 13.58 10.19 15.63
CA VAL A 47 12.63 9.49 16.49
C VAL A 47 12.77 7.99 16.23
N ARG A 48 13.04 7.21 17.25
CA ARG A 48 13.04 5.74 17.15
C ARG A 48 11.66 5.26 16.78
N SER A 49 11.48 4.79 15.55
CA SER A 49 10.16 4.50 15.00
C SER A 49 10.06 3.12 14.39
N GLY A 50 8.85 2.54 14.44
CA GLY A 50 8.49 1.33 13.74
C GLY A 50 7.37 1.60 12.74
N ARG A 51 7.44 1.02 11.54
CA ARG A 51 6.33 1.05 10.58
C ARG A 51 5.82 -0.37 10.36
N PHE A 52 4.50 -0.52 10.33
CA PHE A 52 3.81 -1.73 9.92
C PHE A 52 2.81 -1.40 8.82
N THR A 53 3.01 -2.00 7.64
CA THR A 53 2.16 -1.83 6.45
C THR A 53 1.71 -3.19 5.93
N SER A 54 0.63 -3.24 5.15
CA SER A 54 0.14 -4.49 4.57
C SER A 54 -0.50 -4.28 3.20
N PRO A 55 -0.39 -5.29 2.30
CA PRO A 55 0.38 -6.53 2.46
C PRO A 55 1.90 -6.28 2.47
N HIS A 56 2.69 -7.32 2.82
CA HIS A 56 4.12 -7.33 2.52
C HIS A 56 4.35 -7.29 1.01
N LEU A 57 5.53 -6.88 0.59
CA LEU A 57 5.83 -6.77 -0.83
C LEU A 57 6.56 -8.01 -1.38
N ILE A 58 7.74 -8.35 -0.86
CA ILE A 58 8.52 -9.50 -1.32
C ILE A 58 8.55 -10.59 -0.26
N ASP A 59 8.95 -10.22 0.95
CA ASP A 59 9.14 -11.14 2.07
C ASP A 59 8.22 -10.73 3.23
N ARG A 60 7.70 -11.67 4.01
CA ARG A 60 6.76 -11.39 5.11
C ARG A 60 7.26 -10.38 6.14
N TRP A 61 8.57 -10.25 6.29
CA TRP A 61 9.18 -9.32 7.25
C TRP A 61 9.39 -7.91 6.69
N ASP A 62 9.27 -7.68 5.38
CA ASP A 62 9.49 -6.36 4.78
C ASP A 62 8.36 -5.35 5.11
N CYS A 63 7.20 -5.87 5.53
CA CYS A 63 6.08 -5.04 6.01
C CYS A 63 6.34 -4.41 7.39
N ILE A 64 7.42 -4.81 8.08
CA ILE A 64 7.83 -4.29 9.39
C ILE A 64 9.20 -3.61 9.24
N THR A 65 9.26 -2.33 9.57
CA THR A 65 10.52 -1.59 9.54
C THR A 65 10.83 -0.97 10.90
N ILE A 66 12.12 -0.82 11.19
CA ILE A 66 12.62 -0.01 12.31
C ILE A 66 13.48 1.10 11.72
N ASP A 67 13.18 2.35 12.09
CA ASP A 67 13.82 3.54 11.54
C ASP A 67 13.87 3.54 10.01
N ASP A 68 12.74 3.12 9.40
CA ASP A 68 12.51 3.03 7.96
C ASP A 68 13.38 1.97 7.23
N VAL A 69 13.96 1.03 7.97
CA VAL A 69 14.73 -0.09 7.43
C VAL A 69 13.98 -1.40 7.72
N PRO A 70 13.73 -2.25 6.71
CA PRO A 70 13.12 -3.57 6.94
C PRO A 70 13.88 -4.39 7.97
N ILE A 71 13.16 -5.07 8.85
CA ILE A 71 13.76 -5.94 9.85
C ILE A 71 14.41 -7.18 9.22
N SER A 72 15.31 -7.82 9.94
CA SER A 72 15.89 -9.08 9.48
C SER A 72 14.87 -10.24 9.57
N SER A 73 15.03 -11.23 8.69
CA SER A 73 14.28 -12.50 8.75
C SER A 73 14.44 -13.19 10.11
N ALA A 74 15.62 -13.10 10.74
CA ALA A 74 15.88 -13.69 12.05
C ALA A 74 15.00 -13.05 13.14
N LEU A 75 14.99 -11.71 13.24
CA LEU A 75 14.18 -10.98 14.22
C LEU A 75 12.68 -11.26 14.02
N PHE A 76 12.23 -11.29 12.74
CA PHE A 76 10.85 -11.63 12.43
C PHE A 76 10.49 -13.03 12.94
N LYS A 77 11.27 -14.06 12.59
CA LYS A 77 11.02 -15.46 12.98
C LYS A 77 11.03 -15.66 14.50
N GLU A 78 11.91 -14.98 15.21
CA GLU A 78 11.94 -15.04 16.68
C GLU A 78 10.67 -14.43 17.30
N ALA A 79 10.24 -13.26 16.84
CA ALA A 79 9.02 -12.62 17.31
C ALA A 79 7.76 -13.44 16.94
N GLU A 80 7.70 -13.92 15.71
CA GLU A 80 6.61 -14.77 15.22
C GLU A 80 6.50 -16.08 16.00
N ALA A 81 7.62 -16.74 16.29
CA ALA A 81 7.63 -17.98 17.07
C ALA A 81 7.03 -17.79 18.47
N LEU A 82 7.31 -16.64 19.13
CA LEU A 82 6.72 -16.30 20.42
C LEU A 82 5.21 -16.08 20.31
N VAL A 83 4.75 -15.34 19.31
CA VAL A 83 3.33 -15.08 19.05
C VAL A 83 2.59 -16.39 18.74
N LEU A 84 3.16 -17.24 17.89
CA LEU A 84 2.61 -18.55 17.56
C LEU A 84 2.54 -19.47 18.79
N LYS A 85 3.55 -19.41 19.68
CA LYS A 85 3.52 -20.15 20.96
C LYS A 85 2.34 -19.68 21.82
N ARG A 86 2.16 -18.38 22.02
CA ARG A 86 1.00 -17.83 22.76
C ARG A 86 -0.33 -18.28 22.17
N ASN A 87 -0.46 -18.18 20.84
CA ASN A 87 -1.67 -18.60 20.13
C ASN A 87 -2.03 -20.07 20.37
N ARG A 88 -1.02 -20.97 20.41
CA ARG A 88 -1.23 -22.40 20.70
C ARG A 88 -1.55 -22.65 22.17
N ASP A 89 -0.74 -22.11 23.09
CA ASP A 89 -0.84 -22.37 24.53
C ASP A 89 -2.19 -21.88 25.10
N GLU A 90 -2.65 -20.72 24.64
CA GLU A 90 -3.91 -20.11 25.07
C GLU A 90 -5.12 -20.50 24.15
N LYS A 91 -4.90 -21.32 23.12
CA LYS A 91 -5.92 -21.79 22.17
C LYS A 91 -6.74 -20.63 21.54
N ILE A 92 -6.07 -19.55 21.16
CA ILE A 92 -6.71 -18.29 20.72
C ILE A 92 -7.35 -18.44 19.33
N GLN A 93 -6.78 -19.27 18.45
CA GLN A 93 -7.21 -19.45 17.04
C GLN A 93 -7.17 -18.13 16.25
N ALA A 94 -6.12 -17.35 16.43
CA ALA A 94 -5.95 -16.08 15.74
C ALA A 94 -5.75 -16.29 14.23
N SER A 95 -6.28 -15.36 13.44
CA SER A 95 -6.08 -15.32 12.00
C SER A 95 -4.63 -14.94 11.64
N GLU A 96 -4.21 -15.24 10.40
CA GLU A 96 -2.87 -14.89 9.90
C GLU A 96 -2.56 -13.39 10.06
N PHE A 97 -3.53 -12.51 9.80
CA PHE A 97 -3.34 -11.07 9.95
C PHE A 97 -3.24 -10.64 11.43
N GLU A 98 -3.98 -11.28 12.32
CA GLU A 98 -3.83 -11.05 13.78
C GLU A 98 -2.46 -11.53 14.28
N LEU A 99 -1.97 -12.67 13.79
CA LEU A 99 -0.63 -13.18 14.11
C LEU A 99 0.47 -12.25 13.59
N LEU A 100 0.35 -11.78 12.36
CA LEU A 100 1.30 -10.84 11.76
C LEU A 100 1.29 -9.48 12.50
N THR A 101 0.11 -8.97 12.86
CA THR A 101 -0.04 -7.73 13.64
C THR A 101 0.62 -7.87 15.02
N ALA A 102 0.36 -8.98 15.71
CA ALA A 102 0.97 -9.25 17.01
C ALA A 102 2.50 -9.40 16.91
N THR A 103 3.00 -10.02 15.82
CA THR A 103 4.43 -10.12 15.53
C THR A 103 5.06 -8.74 15.35
N ALA A 104 4.40 -7.85 14.59
CA ALA A 104 4.88 -6.47 14.43
C ALA A 104 4.96 -5.72 15.76
N PHE A 105 3.95 -5.85 16.61
CA PHE A 105 3.92 -5.19 17.93
C PHE A 105 4.94 -5.79 18.91
N GLU A 106 5.20 -7.11 18.81
CA GLU A 106 6.28 -7.76 19.56
C GLU A 106 7.67 -7.24 19.13
N VAL A 107 7.91 -7.06 17.83
CA VAL A 107 9.14 -6.44 17.30
C VAL A 107 9.28 -5.01 17.84
N PHE A 108 8.22 -4.22 17.79
CA PHE A 108 8.23 -2.83 18.28
C PHE A 108 8.56 -2.73 19.76
N ALA A 109 8.01 -3.64 20.57
CA ALA A 109 8.32 -3.72 22.00
C ALA A 109 9.80 -4.06 22.25
N ARG A 110 10.35 -5.05 21.53
CA ARG A 110 11.77 -5.45 21.63
C ARG A 110 12.73 -4.34 21.19
N GLU A 111 12.41 -3.67 20.11
CA GLU A 111 13.20 -2.58 19.56
C GLU A 111 13.01 -1.25 20.30
N LYS A 112 12.11 -1.23 21.31
CA LYS A 112 11.85 -0.07 22.18
C LYS A 112 11.57 1.21 21.37
N ILE A 113 10.71 1.10 20.35
CA ILE A 113 10.35 2.25 19.56
C ILE A 113 9.62 3.31 20.42
N GLU A 114 9.69 4.57 20.02
CA GLU A 114 8.95 5.69 20.60
C GLU A 114 7.62 5.91 19.88
N MET A 115 7.63 5.74 18.53
CA MET A 115 6.47 5.99 17.66
C MET A 115 6.26 4.85 16.68
N GLY A 116 5.03 4.31 16.65
CA GLY A 116 4.59 3.35 15.64
C GLY A 116 3.81 4.05 14.51
N VAL A 117 4.10 3.73 13.26
CA VAL A 117 3.30 4.13 12.09
C VAL A 117 2.60 2.88 11.58
N ILE A 118 1.28 2.83 11.78
CA ILE A 118 0.52 1.59 11.61
C ILE A 118 -0.53 1.75 10.53
N GLU A 119 -0.43 0.94 9.48
CA GLU A 119 -1.45 0.82 8.43
C GLU A 119 -2.55 -0.16 8.83
N VAL A 120 -3.81 0.23 8.68
CA VAL A 120 -4.98 -0.65 8.80
C VAL A 120 -5.00 -1.64 7.64
N GLY A 121 -5.17 -2.93 7.94
CA GLY A 121 -5.29 -3.97 6.91
C GLY A 121 -6.64 -3.92 6.19
N LEU A 122 -7.74 -3.99 6.94
CA LEU A 122 -9.10 -4.00 6.39
C LEU A 122 -10.08 -3.22 7.27
N GLY A 123 -10.78 -2.26 6.65
CA GLY A 123 -11.77 -1.45 7.37
C GLY A 123 -11.12 -0.48 8.33
N GLY A 124 -11.27 -0.70 9.62
CA GLY A 124 -10.67 0.08 10.70
C GLY A 124 -11.21 -0.32 12.07
N ARG A 125 -12.52 -0.19 12.27
CA ARG A 125 -13.18 -0.42 13.58
C ARG A 125 -12.85 -1.79 14.19
N LEU A 126 -12.88 -2.85 13.39
CA LEU A 126 -12.63 -4.23 13.80
C LEU A 126 -11.30 -4.80 13.26
N ASP A 127 -10.45 -3.95 12.71
CA ASP A 127 -9.14 -4.35 12.23
C ASP A 127 -8.21 -4.72 13.40
N ALA A 128 -7.38 -5.74 13.22
CA ALA A 128 -6.47 -6.22 14.27
C ALA A 128 -5.55 -5.10 14.79
N THR A 129 -5.12 -4.18 13.94
CA THR A 129 -4.28 -3.05 14.33
C THR A 129 -4.99 -2.11 15.32
N ASN A 130 -6.35 -2.10 15.32
CA ASN A 130 -7.13 -1.24 16.23
C ASN A 130 -7.09 -1.69 17.70
N ALA A 131 -6.48 -2.84 18.01
CA ALA A 131 -6.26 -3.32 19.38
C ALA A 131 -5.09 -2.63 20.10
N MET A 132 -4.36 -1.74 19.45
CA MET A 132 -3.26 -0.97 20.09
C MET A 132 -3.75 -0.12 21.26
N SER A 133 -2.89 0.02 22.28
CA SER A 133 -3.25 0.67 23.55
C SER A 133 -3.26 2.19 23.47
N SER A 134 -2.37 2.81 22.70
CA SER A 134 -2.18 4.26 22.68
C SER A 134 -1.98 4.79 21.26
N LYS A 135 -2.68 5.90 20.94
CA LYS A 135 -2.54 6.61 19.67
C LYS A 135 -2.16 8.06 19.92
N ALA A 136 -1.25 8.58 19.12
CA ALA A 136 -0.92 10.00 19.07
C ALA A 136 -1.84 10.74 18.10
N VAL A 137 -2.07 10.13 16.92
CA VAL A 137 -2.93 10.70 15.85
C VAL A 137 -3.56 9.54 15.09
N THR A 138 -4.77 9.75 14.58
CA THR A 138 -5.39 8.88 13.59
C THR A 138 -5.46 9.59 12.23
N VAL A 139 -5.38 8.85 11.14
CA VAL A 139 -5.44 9.41 9.78
C VAL A 139 -6.45 8.63 8.95
N ILE A 140 -7.36 9.35 8.28
CA ILE A 140 -8.27 8.79 7.29
C ILE A 140 -7.87 9.34 5.91
N SER A 141 -7.20 8.51 5.12
CA SER A 141 -6.79 8.84 3.75
C SER A 141 -7.98 8.82 2.78
N LYS A 142 -7.72 8.84 1.49
CA LYS A 142 -8.77 8.83 0.44
C LYS A 142 -9.66 7.60 0.57
N ILE A 143 -10.97 7.85 0.64
CA ILE A 143 -12.04 6.85 0.64
C ILE A 143 -12.45 6.56 -0.80
N GLY A 144 -12.59 5.28 -1.12
CA GLY A 144 -13.06 4.76 -2.40
C GLY A 144 -13.79 3.44 -2.21
N LEU A 145 -14.45 2.96 -3.25
CA LEU A 145 -15.10 1.66 -3.24
C LEU A 145 -14.05 0.55 -3.31
N ASP A 146 -13.93 -0.23 -2.27
CA ASP A 146 -13.14 -1.45 -2.19
C ASP A 146 -13.66 -2.30 -1.02
N HIS A 147 -13.41 -3.61 -1.08
CA HIS A 147 -13.83 -4.56 -0.04
C HIS A 147 -15.33 -4.46 0.32
N GLN A 148 -16.19 -4.22 -0.66
CA GLN A 148 -17.61 -3.94 -0.47
C GLN A 148 -18.37 -5.05 0.24
N SER A 149 -17.94 -6.32 0.09
CA SER A 149 -18.51 -7.47 0.79
C SER A 149 -18.32 -7.44 2.32
N PHE A 150 -17.37 -6.62 2.82
CA PHE A 150 -17.07 -6.49 4.25
C PHE A 150 -17.43 -5.12 4.82
N LEU A 151 -17.28 -4.06 4.02
CA LEU A 151 -17.34 -2.69 4.51
C LEU A 151 -18.61 -1.95 4.09
N GLY A 152 -19.44 -2.57 3.25
CA GLY A 152 -20.63 -1.95 2.68
C GLY A 152 -20.43 -1.46 1.25
N SER A 153 -21.54 -1.13 0.58
CA SER A 153 -21.59 -0.84 -0.86
C SER A 153 -21.54 0.66 -1.18
N THR A 154 -21.49 1.54 -0.18
CA THR A 154 -21.41 3.00 -0.36
C THR A 154 -20.14 3.57 0.27
N LEU A 155 -19.71 4.74 -0.23
CA LEU A 155 -18.56 5.45 0.32
C LEU A 155 -18.77 5.83 1.79
N GLU A 156 -19.99 6.18 2.17
CA GLU A 156 -20.40 6.57 3.53
C GLU A 156 -20.29 5.39 4.49
N GLN A 157 -20.73 4.19 4.09
CA GLN A 157 -20.57 2.96 4.89
C GLN A 157 -19.09 2.63 5.11
N ILE A 158 -18.30 2.67 4.03
CA ILE A 158 -16.85 2.42 4.09
C ILE A 158 -16.16 3.46 4.99
N ALA A 159 -16.54 4.74 4.85
CA ALA A 159 -16.01 5.82 5.68
C ALA A 159 -16.31 5.59 7.18
N ARG A 160 -17.53 5.14 7.51
CA ARG A 160 -17.93 4.84 8.90
C ARG A 160 -17.08 3.74 9.52
N GLU A 161 -16.85 2.63 8.79
CA GLU A 161 -15.99 1.54 9.27
C GLU A 161 -14.53 1.99 9.47
N LYS A 162 -14.02 2.86 8.60
CA LYS A 162 -12.66 3.39 8.71
C LYS A 162 -12.52 4.42 9.82
N ALA A 163 -13.53 5.28 10.01
CA ALA A 163 -13.58 6.24 11.11
C ALA A 163 -13.54 5.55 12.51
N GLY A 164 -13.91 4.28 12.57
CA GLY A 164 -13.85 3.48 13.82
C GLY A 164 -12.44 3.28 14.40
N ILE A 165 -11.37 3.78 13.74
CA ILE A 165 -10.04 3.85 14.35
C ILE A 165 -9.87 5.04 15.31
N MET A 166 -10.74 6.02 15.26
CA MET A 166 -10.67 7.20 16.14
C MET A 166 -10.80 6.80 17.61
N ARG A 167 -10.26 7.64 18.48
CA ARG A 167 -10.36 7.52 19.94
C ARG A 167 -10.66 8.89 20.54
N PRO A 168 -11.46 8.98 21.60
CA PRO A 168 -11.69 10.23 22.32
C PRO A 168 -10.39 10.93 22.70
N GLY A 169 -10.30 12.24 22.42
CA GLY A 169 -9.12 13.04 22.75
C GLY A 169 -7.89 12.81 21.87
N VAL A 170 -7.98 11.98 20.82
CA VAL A 170 -6.89 11.75 19.86
C VAL A 170 -7.25 12.45 18.55
N PRO A 171 -6.45 13.43 18.08
CA PRO A 171 -6.76 14.14 16.84
C PRO A 171 -6.85 13.20 15.63
N CYS A 172 -7.76 13.52 14.71
CA CYS A 172 -7.94 12.77 13.46
C CYS A 172 -7.68 13.66 12.26
N VAL A 173 -6.67 13.31 11.47
CA VAL A 173 -6.41 13.94 10.17
C VAL A 173 -7.25 13.26 9.10
N VAL A 174 -7.94 14.04 8.27
CA VAL A 174 -8.76 13.55 7.17
C VAL A 174 -8.29 14.17 5.87
N ASP A 175 -8.09 13.34 4.85
CA ASP A 175 -7.75 13.79 3.51
C ASP A 175 -8.83 14.76 2.98
N SER A 176 -8.43 16.00 2.77
CA SER A 176 -9.32 17.10 2.35
C SER A 176 -9.92 16.90 0.94
N SER A 177 -9.33 16.01 0.13
CA SER A 177 -9.85 15.67 -1.19
C SER A 177 -11.02 14.66 -1.16
N ASN A 178 -11.39 14.12 0.01
CA ASN A 178 -12.57 13.28 0.15
C ASN A 178 -13.85 14.05 -0.19
N LEU A 179 -14.86 13.35 -0.73
CA LEU A 179 -16.16 13.96 -1.04
C LEU A 179 -16.80 14.56 0.21
N PRO A 180 -17.56 15.66 0.08
CA PRO A 180 -18.24 16.29 1.23
C PRO A 180 -19.13 15.33 2.03
N SER A 181 -19.81 14.38 1.38
CA SER A 181 -20.62 13.35 2.05
C SER A 181 -19.77 12.43 2.93
N VAL A 182 -18.57 12.04 2.46
CA VAL A 182 -17.61 11.24 3.20
C VAL A 182 -17.05 12.01 4.40
N GLN A 183 -16.62 13.26 4.16
CA GLN A 183 -16.12 14.13 5.25
C GLN A 183 -17.18 14.33 6.33
N LYS A 184 -18.44 14.52 5.92
CA LYS A 184 -19.57 14.67 6.86
C LYS A 184 -19.72 13.43 7.76
N VAL A 185 -19.70 12.22 7.20
CA VAL A 185 -19.80 10.97 7.98
C VAL A 185 -18.66 10.85 9.00
N ILE A 186 -17.43 11.21 8.60
CA ILE A 186 -16.27 11.18 9.48
C ILE A 186 -16.38 12.22 10.61
N GLN A 187 -16.82 13.45 10.27
CA GLN A 187 -17.06 14.52 11.24
C GLN A 187 -18.19 14.19 12.21
N ASP A 188 -19.29 13.58 11.72
CA ASP A 188 -20.41 13.16 12.58
C ASP A 188 -19.93 12.09 13.56
N HIS A 189 -19.16 11.11 13.11
CA HIS A 189 -18.55 10.10 14.00
C HIS A 189 -17.60 10.72 15.03
N ALA A 190 -16.77 11.68 14.62
CA ALA A 190 -15.88 12.38 15.54
C ALA A 190 -16.69 13.08 16.64
N ARG A 191 -17.74 13.81 16.30
CA ARG A 191 -18.63 14.47 17.27
C ARG A 191 -19.31 13.48 18.23
N GLU A 192 -19.76 12.31 17.73
CA GLU A 192 -20.35 11.24 18.56
C GLU A 192 -19.42 10.76 19.67
N ILE A 193 -18.10 10.73 19.42
CA ILE A 193 -17.09 10.27 20.39
C ILE A 193 -16.37 11.41 21.11
N GLY A 194 -16.80 12.67 20.91
CA GLY A 194 -16.16 13.84 21.52
C GLY A 194 -14.75 14.10 21.00
N ASN A 195 -14.53 14.00 19.69
CA ASN A 195 -13.24 14.19 19.04
C ASN A 195 -13.28 15.28 17.97
N ASP A 196 -12.09 15.79 17.61
CA ASP A 196 -11.90 16.79 16.57
C ASP A 196 -11.33 16.18 15.29
N VAL A 197 -11.73 16.75 14.15
CA VAL A 197 -11.20 16.43 12.82
C VAL A 197 -10.39 17.60 12.31
N VAL A 198 -9.18 17.28 11.85
CA VAL A 198 -8.30 18.21 11.14
C VAL A 198 -8.25 17.80 9.68
N LEU A 199 -8.71 18.67 8.76
CA LEU A 199 -8.52 18.41 7.33
C LEU A 199 -7.04 18.61 6.97
N SER A 200 -6.52 17.70 6.13
CA SER A 200 -5.17 17.87 5.61
C SER A 200 -5.07 19.18 4.80
N SER A 201 -3.98 19.92 5.00
CA SER A 201 -3.73 21.16 4.27
C SER A 201 -2.48 21.04 3.41
N THR A 202 -2.57 21.58 2.21
CA THR A 202 -1.41 21.81 1.33
C THR A 202 -0.77 23.17 1.58
N ASP A 203 -1.37 24.00 2.43
CA ASP A 203 -0.87 25.32 2.82
C ASP A 203 0.01 25.18 4.07
N SER A 204 1.31 25.06 3.85
CA SER A 204 2.30 25.01 4.93
C SER A 204 3.68 25.35 4.42
N ALA A 205 4.48 26.05 5.26
CA ALA A 205 5.86 26.43 4.93
C ALA A 205 6.74 25.23 4.49
N PHE A 206 6.44 24.02 4.95
CA PHE A 206 7.15 22.82 4.51
C PHE A 206 6.81 22.45 3.07
N LEU A 207 5.52 22.47 2.70
CA LEU A 207 5.06 22.10 1.36
C LEU A 207 5.41 23.20 0.34
N ASP A 208 5.48 24.47 0.77
CA ASP A 208 5.89 25.59 -0.07
C ASP A 208 7.37 25.48 -0.56
N GLU A 209 8.21 24.72 0.16
CA GLU A 209 9.60 24.44 -0.24
C GLU A 209 9.74 23.29 -1.25
N LEU A 210 8.65 22.58 -1.55
CA LEU A 210 8.61 21.48 -2.51
C LEU A 210 7.95 21.97 -3.81
N ASN A 211 8.45 21.48 -4.95
CA ASN A 211 7.77 21.74 -6.22
C ASN A 211 6.58 20.75 -6.39
N PRO A 212 5.33 21.22 -6.42
CA PRO A 212 4.17 20.32 -6.61
C PRO A 212 4.21 19.51 -7.90
N GLU A 213 4.93 20.00 -8.94
CA GLU A 213 5.05 19.32 -10.24
C GLU A 213 5.89 18.02 -10.16
N ASP A 214 6.69 17.86 -9.10
CA ASP A 214 7.47 16.65 -8.85
C ASP A 214 6.60 15.51 -8.29
N PHE A 215 5.34 15.81 -7.93
CA PHE A 215 4.40 14.86 -7.33
C PHE A 215 3.15 14.72 -8.19
N GLU A 216 2.62 13.51 -8.25
CA GLU A 216 1.27 13.34 -8.77
C GLU A 216 0.23 13.86 -7.74
N PRO A 217 -0.97 14.31 -8.20
CA PRO A 217 -1.97 14.90 -7.29
C PRO A 217 -2.30 14.02 -6.08
N SER A 218 -2.37 12.70 -6.25
CA SER A 218 -2.60 11.76 -5.14
C SER A 218 -1.42 11.65 -4.17
N GLN A 219 -0.19 11.74 -4.68
CA GLN A 219 1.01 11.75 -3.84
C GLN A 219 1.09 13.04 -3.02
N TRP A 220 0.76 14.17 -3.64
CA TRP A 220 0.73 15.48 -2.96
C TRP A 220 -0.29 15.50 -1.81
N GLN A 221 -1.51 14.98 -2.04
CA GLN A 221 -2.51 14.85 -0.99
C GLN A 221 -2.09 13.90 0.13
N ASN A 222 -1.46 12.77 -0.21
CA ASN A 222 -0.92 11.84 0.79
C ASN A 222 0.19 12.51 1.62
N LEU A 223 1.05 13.31 0.99
CA LEU A 223 2.10 14.07 1.68
C LEU A 223 1.50 15.12 2.62
N ALA A 224 0.46 15.85 2.18
CA ALA A 224 -0.25 16.80 3.02
C ALA A 224 -0.87 16.12 4.25
N CYS A 225 -1.50 14.94 4.08
CA CYS A 225 -2.01 14.14 5.20
C CYS A 225 -0.90 13.72 6.16
N ALA A 226 0.23 13.22 5.62
CA ALA A 226 1.36 12.78 6.43
C ALA A 226 1.98 13.93 7.21
N HIS A 227 2.20 15.07 6.56
CA HIS A 227 2.77 16.27 7.18
C HIS A 227 1.86 16.80 8.29
N THR A 228 0.55 16.93 8.05
CA THR A 228 -0.41 17.36 9.07
C THR A 228 -0.40 16.39 10.27
N ALA A 229 -0.40 15.07 10.01
CA ALA A 229 -0.37 14.08 11.08
C ALA A 229 0.97 14.07 11.85
N PHE A 230 2.08 14.28 11.16
CA PHE A 230 3.39 14.38 11.78
C PHE A 230 3.44 15.54 12.77
N HIS A 231 2.97 16.72 12.39
CA HIS A 231 2.95 17.89 13.30
C HIS A 231 2.06 17.69 14.53
N LEU A 232 0.93 17.00 14.38
CA LEU A 232 0.05 16.70 15.51
C LEU A 232 0.62 15.62 16.44
N ALA A 233 1.38 14.65 15.89
CA ALA A 233 1.99 13.57 16.66
C ALA A 233 3.32 13.97 17.32
N TYR A 234 4.09 14.86 16.67
CA TYR A 234 5.43 15.23 17.06
C TYR A 234 5.46 16.63 17.63
N THR A 235 5.47 16.73 18.94
CA THR A 235 5.38 18.01 19.70
C THR A 235 6.74 18.57 20.12
N LYS A 236 7.86 17.93 19.75
CA LYS A 236 9.21 18.45 20.06
C LYS A 236 9.53 19.65 19.16
N PRO A 237 10.34 20.63 19.62
CA PRO A 237 10.67 21.77 18.79
C PRO A 237 11.35 21.33 17.50
N GLU A 238 10.79 21.81 16.44
CA GLU A 238 11.09 21.71 15.01
C GLU A 238 12.23 20.78 14.59
N SER A 239 11.87 19.70 13.88
CA SER A 239 12.82 19.09 12.97
C SER A 239 13.13 20.10 11.87
N PRO A 240 14.38 20.52 11.72
CA PRO A 240 14.72 21.55 10.75
C PRO A 240 14.26 21.13 9.35
N LEU A 241 13.59 22.02 8.62
CA LEU A 241 13.11 21.79 7.24
C LEU A 241 14.20 21.16 6.36
N HIS A 242 15.45 21.58 6.50
CA HIS A 242 16.59 21.03 5.75
C HIS A 242 16.84 19.54 5.95
N ARG A 243 16.26 18.89 6.98
CA ARG A 243 16.34 17.44 7.17
C ARG A 243 15.11 16.72 6.62
N LEU A 244 13.94 17.33 6.74
CA LEU A 244 12.68 16.74 6.26
C LEU A 244 12.61 16.72 4.73
N LEU A 245 12.99 17.83 4.07
CA LEU A 245 12.92 17.96 2.62
C LEU A 245 13.67 16.86 1.87
N PRO A 246 14.96 16.58 2.13
CA PRO A 246 15.66 15.49 1.46
C PRO A 246 15.07 14.11 1.71
N SER A 247 14.48 13.90 2.90
CA SER A 247 13.87 12.61 3.23
C SER A 247 12.61 12.30 2.40
N ILE A 248 11.89 13.34 1.98
CA ILE A 248 10.72 13.23 1.12
C ILE A 248 11.12 13.16 -0.35
N GLN A 249 12.01 14.05 -0.81
CA GLN A 249 12.47 14.10 -2.20
C GLN A 249 13.15 12.81 -2.67
N ASN A 250 13.90 12.16 -1.76
CA ASN A 250 14.60 10.91 -2.05
C ASN A 250 13.81 9.65 -1.66
N MET A 251 12.54 9.79 -1.27
CA MET A 251 11.73 8.65 -0.86
C MET A 251 11.38 7.78 -2.07
N SER A 252 11.71 6.50 -1.98
CA SER A 252 11.23 5.48 -2.92
C SER A 252 10.22 4.58 -2.21
N TRP A 253 9.03 4.44 -2.80
CA TRP A 253 8.00 3.52 -2.29
C TRP A 253 7.73 2.43 -3.32
N PRO A 254 8.25 1.21 -3.12
CA PRO A 254 8.16 0.15 -4.13
C PRO A 254 6.71 -0.16 -4.53
N GLY A 255 6.51 -0.34 -5.85
CA GLY A 255 5.21 -0.65 -6.42
C GLY A 255 4.19 0.50 -6.41
N ARG A 256 4.64 1.74 -6.28
CA ARG A 256 3.82 2.95 -6.40
C ARG A 256 4.49 3.93 -7.36
N LEU A 257 4.00 3.97 -8.59
CA LEU A 257 4.59 4.72 -9.71
C LEU A 257 6.12 4.54 -9.80
N GLN A 258 6.57 3.32 -9.49
CA GLN A 258 7.98 2.98 -9.44
C GLN A 258 8.50 2.72 -10.85
N THR A 259 9.57 3.40 -11.24
CA THR A 259 10.28 3.13 -12.49
C THR A 259 11.53 2.31 -12.22
N LEU A 260 11.71 1.21 -12.97
CA LEU A 260 12.89 0.35 -12.83
C LEU A 260 13.28 -0.31 -14.16
N SER A 261 14.51 -0.87 -14.22
CA SER A 261 15.00 -1.63 -15.37
C SER A 261 14.68 -3.12 -15.22
N ILE A 262 14.21 -3.74 -16.30
CA ILE A 262 14.05 -5.19 -16.41
C ILE A 262 15.07 -5.81 -17.38
N ARG A 263 16.17 -5.11 -17.65
CA ARG A 263 17.20 -5.55 -18.61
C ARG A 263 17.78 -6.92 -18.25
N SER A 264 17.86 -7.27 -16.96
CA SER A 264 18.33 -8.58 -16.52
C SER A 264 17.41 -9.73 -16.93
N LEU A 265 16.12 -9.46 -17.20
CA LEU A 265 15.10 -10.45 -17.55
C LEU A 265 14.82 -10.50 -19.06
N THR A 266 14.84 -9.37 -19.76
CA THR A 266 14.39 -9.28 -21.17
C THR A 266 15.43 -8.71 -22.12
N GLY A 267 16.45 -8.02 -21.61
CA GLY A 267 17.41 -7.25 -22.42
C GLY A 267 16.96 -5.82 -22.72
N ARG A 268 15.76 -5.39 -22.31
CA ARG A 268 15.20 -4.07 -22.53
C ARG A 268 16.09 -2.96 -21.99
N ASP A 269 16.41 -1.98 -22.82
CA ASP A 269 17.17 -0.79 -22.43
C ASP A 269 16.32 0.26 -21.70
N GLY A 270 15.04 0.39 -22.11
CA GLY A 270 14.10 1.34 -21.50
C GLY A 270 13.54 0.86 -20.16
N PRO A 271 13.22 1.78 -19.26
CA PRO A 271 12.60 1.43 -17.98
C PRO A 271 11.15 0.96 -18.15
N VAL A 272 10.63 0.28 -17.14
CA VAL A 272 9.21 -0.06 -16.99
C VAL A 272 8.63 0.63 -15.77
N LEU A 273 7.34 0.97 -15.85
CA LEU A 273 6.59 1.51 -14.73
C LEU A 273 5.90 0.37 -13.98
N LEU A 274 6.03 0.35 -12.65
CA LEU A 274 5.33 -0.56 -11.75
C LEU A 274 4.36 0.21 -10.87
N ASP A 275 3.10 -0.26 -10.82
CA ASP A 275 2.11 0.28 -9.90
C ASP A 275 1.13 -0.79 -9.41
N GLY A 276 0.85 -0.78 -8.12
CA GLY A 276 -0.07 -1.72 -7.48
C GLY A 276 -1.55 -1.32 -7.58
N ALA A 277 -1.96 -0.50 -8.53
CA ALA A 277 -3.35 -0.09 -8.72
C ALA A 277 -4.26 -1.32 -8.92
N HIS A 278 -5.25 -1.50 -8.04
CA HIS A 278 -6.09 -2.70 -7.98
C HIS A 278 -7.58 -2.39 -7.71
N ASN A 279 -7.98 -1.13 -7.85
CA ASN A 279 -9.37 -0.66 -7.82
C ASN A 279 -9.54 0.51 -8.81
N ALA A 280 -10.78 0.87 -9.10
CA ALA A 280 -11.10 1.88 -10.10
C ALA A 280 -10.46 3.25 -9.83
N GLN A 281 -10.43 3.69 -8.57
CA GLN A 281 -9.86 4.98 -8.19
C GLN A 281 -8.34 5.01 -8.36
N ALA A 282 -7.63 3.93 -7.96
CA ALA A 282 -6.19 3.81 -8.16
C ALA A 282 -5.84 3.67 -9.65
N ALA A 283 -6.65 2.94 -10.42
CA ALA A 283 -6.49 2.81 -11.87
C ALA A 283 -6.65 4.16 -12.59
N GLU A 284 -7.57 5.01 -12.14
CA GLU A 284 -7.73 6.36 -12.70
C GLU A 284 -6.51 7.25 -12.40
N ALA A 285 -5.95 7.18 -11.21
CA ALA A 285 -4.72 7.90 -10.87
C ALA A 285 -3.53 7.42 -11.73
N LEU A 286 -3.38 6.09 -11.91
CA LEU A 286 -2.35 5.51 -12.78
C LEU A 286 -2.55 5.92 -14.24
N ARG A 287 -3.80 5.96 -14.75
CA ARG A 287 -4.11 6.44 -16.10
C ARG A 287 -3.61 7.86 -16.31
N LEU A 288 -3.92 8.77 -15.38
CA LEU A 288 -3.47 10.16 -15.46
C LEU A 288 -1.95 10.26 -15.57
N TYR A 289 -1.23 9.51 -14.73
CA TYR A 289 0.23 9.45 -14.80
C TYR A 289 0.73 8.95 -16.17
N VAL A 290 0.20 7.83 -16.63
CA VAL A 290 0.61 7.21 -17.90
C VAL A 290 0.31 8.12 -19.08
N ASP A 291 -0.88 8.73 -19.12
CA ASP A 291 -1.28 9.63 -20.22
C ASP A 291 -0.46 10.93 -20.22
N ASN A 292 -0.07 11.46 -19.07
CA ASN A 292 0.67 12.72 -18.97
C ASN A 292 2.19 12.56 -19.11
N ARG A 293 2.76 11.43 -18.64
CA ARG A 293 4.21 11.26 -18.52
C ARG A 293 4.81 10.23 -19.49
N LEU A 294 4.04 9.22 -19.91
CA LEU A 294 4.57 8.10 -20.70
C LEU A 294 3.99 8.03 -22.11
N ARG A 295 2.68 8.23 -22.27
CA ARG A 295 2.00 8.10 -23.55
C ARG A 295 2.21 9.37 -24.39
N LYS A 296 2.96 9.25 -25.50
CA LYS A 296 3.15 10.35 -26.46
C LYS A 296 2.06 10.27 -27.52
N ALA A 297 1.29 11.34 -27.67
CA ALA A 297 0.18 11.44 -28.64
C ALA A 297 -0.68 10.16 -28.67
N ASP A 298 -0.76 9.47 -29.80
CA ASP A 298 -1.52 8.22 -29.99
C ASP A 298 -0.66 6.95 -29.78
N GLU A 299 0.47 7.05 -29.10
CA GLU A 299 1.36 5.93 -28.83
C GLU A 299 0.66 4.86 -27.99
N LYS A 300 0.82 3.59 -28.42
CA LYS A 300 0.33 2.44 -27.65
C LYS A 300 1.14 2.26 -26.36
N VAL A 301 0.48 1.84 -25.32
CA VAL A 301 1.11 1.35 -24.09
C VAL A 301 1.00 -0.17 -24.06
N THR A 302 2.05 -0.83 -23.63
CA THR A 302 2.02 -2.28 -23.40
C THR A 302 1.87 -2.55 -21.91
N TRP A 303 0.79 -3.20 -21.55
CA TRP A 303 0.42 -3.50 -20.19
C TRP A 303 0.71 -4.96 -19.84
N VAL A 304 1.33 -5.20 -18.68
CA VAL A 304 1.39 -6.52 -18.04
C VAL A 304 0.45 -6.47 -16.84
N ILE A 305 -0.62 -7.25 -16.89
CA ILE A 305 -1.72 -7.11 -15.93
C ILE A 305 -2.01 -8.44 -15.23
N ALA A 306 -2.12 -8.38 -13.90
CA ALA A 306 -2.77 -9.39 -13.08
C ALA A 306 -3.82 -8.73 -12.18
N ALA A 307 -4.82 -9.47 -11.76
CA ALA A 307 -5.80 -9.01 -10.78
C ALA A 307 -6.09 -10.12 -9.78
N SER A 308 -6.49 -9.76 -8.56
CA SER A 308 -6.96 -10.72 -7.57
C SER A 308 -8.41 -11.11 -7.85
N ARG A 309 -8.78 -12.40 -7.61
CA ARG A 309 -10.18 -12.83 -7.65
C ARG A 309 -11.04 -11.98 -6.70
N GLY A 310 -12.25 -11.68 -7.13
CA GLY A 310 -13.20 -10.86 -6.37
C GLY A 310 -13.01 -9.34 -6.54
N LYS A 311 -12.01 -8.87 -7.30
CA LYS A 311 -11.91 -7.46 -7.70
C LYS A 311 -12.79 -7.19 -8.93
N GLU A 312 -13.31 -5.97 -9.00
CA GLU A 312 -14.09 -5.50 -10.16
C GLU A 312 -13.14 -5.15 -11.32
N LEU A 313 -12.85 -6.16 -12.15
CA LEU A 313 -11.88 -6.04 -13.24
C LEU A 313 -12.20 -4.91 -14.21
N GLN A 314 -13.48 -4.73 -14.56
CA GLN A 314 -13.88 -3.67 -15.50
C GLN A 314 -13.58 -2.27 -14.96
N GLY A 315 -13.75 -2.05 -13.66
CA GLY A 315 -13.40 -0.78 -13.00
C GLY A 315 -11.90 -0.49 -13.09
N ILE A 316 -11.06 -1.53 -13.09
CA ILE A 316 -9.61 -1.38 -13.25
C ILE A 316 -9.22 -1.14 -14.70
N LEU A 317 -9.71 -1.96 -15.63
CA LEU A 317 -9.26 -1.93 -17.02
C LEU A 317 -9.87 -0.77 -17.82
N LYS A 318 -11.10 -0.33 -17.48
CA LYS A 318 -11.79 0.73 -18.21
C LYS A 318 -11.00 2.05 -18.26
N PRO A 319 -10.43 2.56 -17.17
CA PRO A 319 -9.62 3.75 -17.26
C PRO A 319 -8.27 3.52 -17.94
N LEU A 320 -7.62 2.37 -17.74
CA LEU A 320 -6.24 2.13 -18.19
C LEU A 320 -6.14 1.92 -19.71
N LEU A 321 -7.00 1.06 -20.27
CA LEU A 321 -6.82 0.51 -21.62
C LEU A 321 -7.45 1.37 -22.71
N LYS A 322 -6.68 1.60 -23.79
CA LYS A 322 -7.14 2.21 -25.05
C LYS A 322 -7.08 1.16 -26.19
N PRO A 323 -7.90 1.29 -27.25
CA PRO A 323 -7.97 0.26 -28.32
C PRO A 323 -6.64 -0.06 -29.00
N GLN A 324 -5.69 0.90 -29.03
CA GLN A 324 -4.36 0.70 -29.64
C GLN A 324 -3.37 -0.01 -28.71
N ASP A 325 -3.67 -0.20 -27.44
CA ASP A 325 -2.76 -0.78 -26.46
C ASP A 325 -2.52 -2.28 -26.71
N CYS A 326 -1.49 -2.82 -26.06
CA CYS A 326 -1.20 -4.25 -25.97
C CYS A 326 -1.35 -4.72 -24.52
N VAL A 327 -1.80 -5.95 -24.31
CA VAL A 327 -2.02 -6.50 -22.96
C VAL A 327 -1.41 -7.90 -22.84
N ALA A 328 -0.49 -8.08 -21.92
CA ALA A 328 -0.07 -9.39 -21.42
C ALA A 328 -0.81 -9.69 -20.12
N ALA A 329 -1.70 -10.67 -20.14
CA ALA A 329 -2.38 -11.17 -18.97
C ALA A 329 -1.53 -12.23 -18.26
N VAL A 330 -1.33 -12.08 -16.95
CA VAL A 330 -0.55 -13.00 -16.12
C VAL A 330 -1.30 -13.36 -14.85
N GLU A 331 -0.93 -14.47 -14.24
CA GLU A 331 -1.33 -14.82 -12.88
C GLU A 331 -0.14 -14.58 -11.95
N PHE A 332 -0.39 -13.96 -10.81
CA PHE A 332 0.62 -13.90 -9.75
C PHE A 332 0.65 -15.21 -8.96
N GLY A 333 1.81 -15.52 -8.39
CA GLY A 333 2.03 -16.75 -7.61
C GLY A 333 1.32 -16.75 -6.24
N PRO A 334 1.44 -17.87 -5.49
CA PRO A 334 0.94 -17.96 -4.12
C PRO A 334 1.56 -16.87 -3.23
N VAL A 335 0.72 -16.25 -2.40
CA VAL A 335 1.16 -15.17 -1.48
C VAL A 335 1.44 -15.79 -0.12
N ASP A 336 2.68 -15.66 0.36
CA ASP A 336 3.09 -16.20 1.66
C ASP A 336 2.25 -15.58 2.80
N GLY A 337 1.76 -16.43 3.71
CA GLY A 337 0.86 -16.03 4.79
C GLY A 337 -0.55 -15.61 4.37
N MET A 338 -0.91 -15.73 3.07
CA MET A 338 -2.23 -15.34 2.55
C MET A 338 -2.80 -16.38 1.58
N PRO A 339 -3.04 -17.65 2.00
CA PRO A 339 -3.48 -18.72 1.10
C PRO A 339 -4.87 -18.51 0.48
N TRP A 340 -5.64 -17.57 0.99
CA TRP A 340 -6.94 -17.17 0.43
C TRP A 340 -6.84 -16.18 -0.71
N VAL A 341 -5.68 -15.57 -0.95
CA VAL A 341 -5.44 -14.67 -2.07
C VAL A 341 -5.16 -15.49 -3.31
N GLN A 342 -5.97 -15.31 -4.33
CA GLN A 342 -5.85 -16.02 -5.60
C GLN A 342 -5.83 -15.04 -6.75
N SER A 343 -4.99 -15.32 -7.75
CA SER A 343 -4.98 -14.59 -9.00
C SER A 343 -6.26 -14.89 -9.80
N MET A 344 -6.70 -13.89 -10.56
CA MET A 344 -7.74 -14.03 -11.56
C MET A 344 -7.19 -14.80 -12.76
N PRO A 345 -7.95 -15.73 -13.37
CA PRO A 345 -7.51 -16.42 -14.58
C PRO A 345 -7.18 -15.44 -15.71
N THR A 346 -6.09 -15.68 -16.42
CA THR A 346 -5.62 -14.83 -17.53
C THR A 346 -6.67 -14.68 -18.62
N ALA A 347 -7.47 -15.72 -18.89
CA ALA A 347 -8.57 -15.70 -19.86
C ALA A 347 -9.65 -14.64 -19.52
N GLU A 348 -9.92 -14.36 -18.25
CA GLU A 348 -10.86 -13.31 -17.85
C GLU A 348 -10.31 -11.93 -18.15
N ILE A 349 -9.01 -11.74 -17.96
CA ILE A 349 -8.31 -10.47 -18.23
C ILE A 349 -8.26 -10.20 -19.73
N THR A 350 -7.88 -11.17 -20.54
CA THR A 350 -7.84 -11.06 -22.01
C THR A 350 -9.22 -10.82 -22.61
N GLN A 351 -10.25 -11.53 -22.11
CA GLN A 351 -11.64 -11.32 -22.53
C GLN A 351 -12.11 -9.91 -22.19
N ALA A 352 -11.73 -9.40 -20.99
CA ALA A 352 -12.09 -8.05 -20.58
C ALA A 352 -11.38 -6.99 -21.42
N ALA A 353 -10.11 -7.21 -21.80
CA ALA A 353 -9.36 -6.35 -22.71
C ALA A 353 -9.99 -6.32 -24.12
N ASN A 354 -10.38 -7.48 -24.66
CA ASN A 354 -11.08 -7.56 -25.93
C ASN A 354 -12.41 -6.78 -25.93
N LYS A 355 -13.18 -6.85 -24.84
CA LYS A 355 -14.40 -6.05 -24.66
C LYS A 355 -14.12 -4.53 -24.64
N ARG A 356 -12.89 -4.12 -24.39
CA ARG A 356 -12.44 -2.71 -24.46
C ARG A 356 -11.94 -2.31 -25.84
N GLY A 357 -12.05 -3.19 -26.85
CA GLY A 357 -11.67 -2.93 -28.23
C GLY A 357 -10.22 -3.24 -28.55
N ILE A 358 -9.49 -3.91 -27.65
CA ILE A 358 -8.14 -4.39 -27.95
C ILE A 358 -8.26 -5.64 -28.82
N ASP A 359 -7.57 -5.65 -29.95
CA ASP A 359 -7.50 -6.80 -30.86
C ASP A 359 -6.88 -8.01 -30.16
N ALA A 360 -7.44 -9.21 -30.38
CA ALA A 360 -6.90 -10.45 -29.82
C ALA A 360 -5.44 -10.69 -30.20
N ALA A 361 -4.98 -10.24 -31.36
CA ALA A 361 -3.58 -10.31 -31.77
C ALA A 361 -2.64 -9.42 -30.94
N ARG A 362 -3.20 -8.47 -30.17
CA ARG A 362 -2.47 -7.61 -29.23
C ARG A 362 -2.63 -8.06 -27.77
N CYS A 363 -3.26 -9.21 -27.54
CA CYS A 363 -3.37 -9.82 -26.24
C CYS A 363 -2.46 -11.04 -26.16
N TYR A 364 -1.71 -11.16 -25.08
CA TYR A 364 -0.92 -12.33 -24.74
C TYR A 364 -1.48 -12.97 -23.48
N ASP A 365 -1.82 -14.23 -23.58
CA ASP A 365 -2.23 -15.05 -22.43
C ASP A 365 -1.01 -15.86 -21.98
N ALA A 366 -0.43 -15.49 -20.85
CA ALA A 366 0.76 -16.17 -20.33
C ALA A 366 0.46 -17.56 -19.77
N GLY A 367 -0.82 -17.95 -19.66
CA GLY A 367 -1.23 -19.24 -19.05
C GLY A 367 -0.56 -19.46 -17.69
N GLY A 368 -1.26 -19.84 -16.67
CA GLY A 368 -0.72 -20.36 -15.40
C GLY A 368 0.59 -19.80 -14.81
N GLY A 369 0.95 -18.55 -15.08
CA GLY A 369 1.94 -17.86 -14.23
C GLY A 369 3.37 -17.68 -14.77
N ASN A 370 3.61 -17.69 -16.07
CA ASN A 370 4.96 -17.37 -16.59
C ASN A 370 5.16 -15.86 -16.80
N LEU A 371 5.43 -15.13 -15.70
CA LEU A 371 5.69 -13.69 -15.75
C LEU A 371 6.91 -13.34 -16.64
N ALA A 372 7.97 -14.16 -16.64
CA ALA A 372 9.15 -13.90 -17.46
C ALA A 372 8.81 -13.89 -18.96
N SER A 373 8.04 -14.88 -19.43
CA SER A 373 7.57 -14.94 -20.83
C SER A 373 6.65 -13.76 -21.16
N ALA A 374 5.79 -13.35 -20.26
CA ALA A 374 4.92 -12.19 -20.44
C ALA A 374 5.73 -10.88 -20.58
N LEU A 375 6.79 -10.72 -19.78
CA LEU A 375 7.69 -9.56 -19.87
C LEU A 375 8.47 -9.55 -21.19
N GLN A 376 8.96 -10.71 -21.65
CA GLN A 376 9.64 -10.84 -22.95
C GLN A 376 8.69 -10.48 -24.10
N TRP A 377 7.45 -11.00 -24.06
CA TRP A 377 6.45 -10.63 -25.07
C TRP A 377 6.10 -9.13 -24.99
N ALA A 378 5.93 -8.59 -23.81
CA ALA A 378 5.60 -7.19 -23.62
C ALA A 378 6.71 -6.27 -24.14
N ASP A 379 7.97 -6.63 -23.92
CA ASP A 379 9.12 -5.92 -24.47
C ASP A 379 9.13 -5.93 -26.01
N ALA A 380 8.95 -7.10 -26.61
CA ALA A 380 8.87 -7.25 -28.07
C ALA A 380 7.67 -6.47 -28.65
N ALA A 381 6.49 -6.54 -28.00
CA ALA A 381 5.29 -5.82 -28.43
C ALA A 381 5.42 -4.30 -28.28
N ALA A 382 6.08 -3.82 -27.23
CA ALA A 382 6.29 -2.41 -26.98
C ALA A 382 7.32 -1.79 -27.91
N GLY A 383 8.36 -2.53 -28.28
CA GLY A 383 9.54 -1.95 -28.93
C GLY A 383 10.16 -0.87 -28.06
N GLN A 384 10.21 0.38 -28.52
CA GLN A 384 10.69 1.52 -27.74
C GLN A 384 9.58 2.21 -26.92
N GLY A 385 8.32 1.79 -27.09
CA GLY A 385 7.17 2.36 -26.37
C GLY A 385 7.13 1.97 -24.89
N PRO A 386 6.24 2.58 -24.11
CA PRO A 386 6.16 2.36 -22.67
C PRO A 386 5.61 0.97 -22.32
N VAL A 387 6.19 0.38 -21.27
CA VAL A 387 5.71 -0.86 -20.63
C VAL A 387 5.28 -0.53 -19.20
N VAL A 388 4.08 -0.97 -18.83
CA VAL A 388 3.49 -0.75 -17.49
C VAL A 388 3.06 -2.09 -16.89
N VAL A 389 3.50 -2.37 -15.68
CA VAL A 389 3.10 -3.54 -14.88
C VAL A 389 2.12 -3.08 -13.81
N ALA A 390 0.87 -3.57 -13.85
CA ALA A 390 -0.19 -3.07 -12.97
C ALA A 390 -1.29 -4.09 -12.66
N GLY A 391 -2.26 -3.69 -11.83
CA GLY A 391 -3.46 -4.45 -11.49
C GLY A 391 -3.39 -5.20 -10.16
N SER A 392 -2.18 -5.42 -9.61
CA SER A 392 -2.00 -6.08 -8.32
C SER A 392 -0.62 -5.80 -7.72
N LEU A 393 -0.58 -5.54 -6.41
CA LEU A 393 0.69 -5.52 -5.66
C LEU A 393 1.39 -6.87 -5.65
N TYR A 394 0.65 -7.97 -5.75
CA TYR A 394 1.23 -9.32 -5.79
C TYR A 394 1.97 -9.56 -7.10
N LEU A 395 1.49 -9.01 -8.22
CA LEU A 395 2.24 -9.01 -9.48
C LEU A 395 3.53 -8.19 -9.37
N VAL A 396 3.46 -7.02 -8.75
CA VAL A 396 4.65 -6.20 -8.47
C VAL A 396 5.64 -6.97 -7.61
N SER A 397 5.17 -7.65 -6.56
CA SER A 397 5.97 -8.54 -5.71
C SER A 397 6.71 -9.61 -6.51
N ASP A 398 6.01 -10.31 -7.39
CA ASP A 398 6.60 -11.37 -8.19
C ASP A 398 7.68 -10.83 -9.14
N LEU A 399 7.44 -9.67 -9.75
CA LEU A 399 8.45 -9.04 -10.60
C LEU A 399 9.71 -8.64 -9.80
N LEU A 400 9.53 -8.01 -8.64
CA LEU A 400 10.66 -7.62 -7.80
C LEU A 400 11.44 -8.84 -7.26
N ARG A 401 10.74 -9.96 -6.99
CA ARG A 401 11.38 -11.23 -6.62
C ARG A 401 12.21 -11.81 -7.77
N LEU A 402 11.66 -11.84 -8.99
CA LEU A 402 12.40 -12.28 -10.18
C LEU A 402 13.65 -11.43 -10.44
N LEU A 403 13.56 -10.12 -10.28
CA LEU A 403 14.71 -9.23 -10.45
C LEU A 403 15.79 -9.51 -9.39
N ARG A 404 15.40 -9.67 -8.13
CA ARG A 404 16.32 -10.02 -7.05
C ARG A 404 17.06 -11.33 -7.32
N GLU A 405 16.35 -12.34 -7.81
CA GLU A 405 16.93 -13.64 -8.18
C GLU A 405 17.90 -13.52 -9.35
N ALA A 406 17.53 -12.79 -10.40
CA ALA A 406 18.37 -12.57 -11.57
C ALA A 406 19.68 -11.82 -11.21
N ASP A 407 19.62 -10.84 -10.32
CA ASP A 407 20.79 -10.08 -9.86
C ASP A 407 21.70 -10.93 -8.96
N HIS A 408 21.13 -11.79 -8.11
CA HIS A 408 21.93 -12.75 -7.31
C HIS A 408 22.68 -13.75 -8.18
N VAL A 409 22.06 -14.27 -9.23
CA VAL A 409 22.73 -15.18 -10.17
C VAL A 409 23.91 -14.47 -10.82
N LYS A 410 23.76 -13.22 -11.31
CA LYS A 410 24.85 -12.46 -11.91
C LYS A 410 26.00 -12.20 -10.95
N SER A 411 25.71 -11.88 -9.69
CA SER A 411 26.74 -11.61 -8.66
C SER A 411 27.56 -12.85 -8.26
N GLN A 412 27.06 -14.07 -8.51
CA GLN A 412 27.78 -15.32 -8.24
C GLN A 412 28.72 -15.71 -9.40
N PHE A 413 28.56 -15.13 -10.58
CA PHE A 413 29.35 -15.42 -11.78
C PHE A 413 30.24 -14.24 -12.22
N SER A 414 30.24 -13.14 -11.50
CA SER A 414 31.14 -11.98 -11.65
C SER A 414 32.21 -11.98 -10.57
#